data_9f6642a01e40701036f2bee15dec134e
#
_entry.id   9f6642a01e40701036f2bee15dec134e
#
_cell.length_a   1.000
_cell.length_b   1.000
_cell.length_c   1.000
_cell.angle_alpha   90.00
_cell.angle_beta   90.00
_cell.angle_gamma   90.00
#
_symmetry.space_group_name_H-M   'P 1'
#
loop_
_entity.id
_entity.type
_entity.pdbx_description
1 polymer ?
#
loop_
_entity_poly.entity_id
_entity_poly.type
_entity_poly.pdbx_seq_one_letter_code
_entity_poly.pdbx_strand_id
1 'polypeptide(L)'
;MSIAPSVRVLTCLAALAVGGCNRMLQPNPTPAAVREWPQTLATAQESAGRGDFDAADSLLGQFARQHPGSHNASEATFWQGLFRLDPSNRNGSLTVGLATLDAYLAEPRPHDHAAEAMTLRRLAAQLDAANRLAASASVAAHDVAPARPATEPRTETKPDANTDAEIKRLKDELAKANAELERIKKRLAQPPGKN
;
A
#
# COMPACT_ATOMS: atom_id res chain seq x y z
N MET A 1 -39.21 8.45 -77.93
CA MET A 1 -37.93 9.06 -78.28
C MET A 1 -37.32 9.60 -77.00
N SER A 2 -36.61 8.83 -76.36
CA SER A 2 -35.17 8.63 -76.18
C SER A 2 -34.42 9.93 -75.91
N ILE A 3 -33.76 10.11 -74.80
CA ILE A 3 -32.38 10.45 -74.60
C ILE A 3 -32.14 10.60 -73.06
N ALA A 4 -31.46 9.66 -72.52
CA ALA A 4 -30.44 9.45 -71.52
C ALA A 4 -30.16 10.53 -70.44
N PRO A 5 -29.98 10.06 -69.18
CA PRO A 5 -29.29 10.78 -68.13
C PRO A 5 -28.00 10.03 -67.75
N SER A 6 -26.86 10.53 -68.07
CA SER A 6 -25.57 9.92 -67.65
C SER A 6 -24.48 10.96 -67.58
N VAL A 7 -24.48 11.93 -66.70
CA VAL A 7 -23.29 12.78 -66.37
C VAL A 7 -23.46 13.46 -65.00
N ARG A 8 -23.81 12.81 -63.94
CA ARG A 8 -23.81 13.45 -62.59
C ARG A 8 -23.20 12.61 -61.45
N VAL A 9 -22.44 11.58 -61.74
CA VAL A 9 -21.91 10.66 -60.70
C VAL A 9 -20.38 10.78 -60.52
N LEU A 10 -19.67 11.61 -61.25
CA LEU A 10 -18.19 11.58 -61.22
C LEU A 10 -17.51 12.72 -60.45
N THR A 11 -18.24 13.54 -59.69
CA THR A 11 -17.63 14.73 -59.05
C THR A 11 -17.55 14.63 -57.50
N CYS A 12 -17.98 13.53 -56.88
CA CYS A 12 -17.96 13.40 -55.39
C CYS A 12 -16.80 12.55 -54.84
N LEU A 13 -15.92 11.98 -55.65
CA LEU A 13 -14.86 11.07 -55.14
C LEU A 13 -13.48 11.70 -54.94
N ALA A 14 -13.30 12.99 -55.25
CA ALA A 14 -11.97 13.65 -55.15
C ALA A 14 -11.73 14.46 -53.87
N ALA A 15 -12.72 14.59 -53.00
CA ALA A 15 -12.60 15.47 -51.78
C ALA A 15 -12.17 14.73 -50.49
N LEU A 16 -11.97 13.41 -50.51
CA LEU A 16 -11.69 12.61 -49.28
C LEU A 16 -10.20 12.30 -49.04
N ALA A 17 -9.29 12.73 -49.92
CA ALA A 17 -7.87 12.33 -49.84
C ALA A 17 -6.93 13.33 -49.12
N VAL A 18 -7.38 14.53 -48.70
CA VAL A 18 -6.48 15.56 -48.14
C VAL A 18 -6.60 15.70 -46.60
N GLY A 19 -7.55 15.02 -45.96
CA GLY A 19 -7.77 15.13 -44.51
C GLY A 19 -6.93 14.18 -43.63
N GLY A 20 -6.12 13.29 -44.19
CA GLY A 20 -5.51 12.16 -43.47
C GLY A 20 -4.12 12.38 -42.88
N CYS A 21 -3.37 13.41 -43.29
CA CYS A 21 -1.94 13.47 -42.94
C CYS A 21 -1.55 14.43 -41.81
N ASN A 22 -2.49 15.17 -41.23
CA ASN A 22 -2.14 16.15 -40.16
C ASN A 22 -2.24 15.61 -38.75
N ARG A 23 -2.51 14.30 -38.56
CA ARG A 23 -2.62 13.67 -37.24
C ARG A 23 -1.30 13.12 -36.71
N MET A 24 -0.23 13.13 -37.47
CA MET A 24 1.07 12.53 -37.12
C MET A 24 2.05 13.46 -36.38
N LEU A 25 1.71 14.73 -36.17
CA LEU A 25 2.62 15.71 -35.56
C LEU A 25 2.06 16.37 -34.29
N GLN A 26 0.91 15.93 -33.79
CA GLN A 26 0.51 16.36 -32.45
C GLN A 26 1.22 15.46 -31.44
N PRO A 27 2.03 16.04 -30.50
CA PRO A 27 2.57 15.27 -29.41
C PRO A 27 1.40 14.58 -28.69
N ASN A 28 1.49 13.27 -28.54
CA ASN A 28 0.46 12.48 -27.88
C ASN A 28 0.19 13.12 -26.49
N PRO A 29 -1.00 13.63 -26.19
CA PRO A 29 -1.23 14.32 -24.92
C PRO A 29 -0.88 13.34 -23.78
N THR A 30 -0.04 13.78 -22.85
CA THR A 30 0.30 12.99 -21.66
C THR A 30 -1.00 12.49 -21.02
N PRO A 31 -1.13 11.17 -20.73
CA PRO A 31 -2.33 10.63 -20.13
C PRO A 31 -2.72 11.40 -18.85
N ALA A 32 -4.00 11.62 -18.64
CA ALA A 32 -4.50 12.36 -17.46
C ALA A 32 -3.94 11.79 -16.15
N ALA A 33 -3.89 10.47 -16.03
CA ALA A 33 -3.29 9.78 -14.88
C ALA A 33 -1.85 10.24 -14.59
N VAL A 34 -1.02 10.43 -15.61
CA VAL A 34 0.39 10.85 -15.43
C VAL A 34 0.48 12.32 -15.00
N ARG A 35 -0.43 13.18 -15.47
CA ARG A 35 -0.43 14.61 -15.11
C ARG A 35 -0.94 14.85 -13.70
N GLU A 36 -1.94 14.09 -13.29
CA GLU A 36 -2.66 14.29 -12.00
C GLU A 36 -1.97 13.56 -10.84
N TRP A 37 -1.25 12.48 -11.12
CA TRP A 37 -0.62 11.62 -10.11
C TRP A 37 0.28 12.37 -9.12
N PRO A 38 1.24 13.22 -9.54
CA PRO A 38 2.14 13.88 -8.60
C PRO A 38 1.41 14.73 -7.57
N GLN A 39 0.38 15.46 -8.00
CA GLN A 39 -0.43 16.30 -7.13
C GLN A 39 -1.30 15.45 -6.18
N THR A 40 -1.92 14.38 -6.71
CA THR A 40 -2.74 13.46 -5.93
C THR A 40 -1.90 12.79 -4.84
N LEU A 41 -0.74 12.27 -5.20
CA LEU A 41 0.16 11.61 -4.25
C LEU A 41 0.66 12.58 -3.18
N ALA A 42 1.11 13.77 -3.56
CA ALA A 42 1.57 14.77 -2.61
C ALA A 42 0.48 15.14 -1.59
N THR A 43 -0.76 15.36 -2.06
CA THR A 43 -1.90 15.68 -1.18
C THR A 43 -2.25 14.51 -0.25
N ALA A 44 -2.19 13.27 -0.75
CA ALA A 44 -2.45 12.08 0.07
C ALA A 44 -1.36 11.91 1.15
N GLN A 45 -0.09 12.08 0.80
CA GLN A 45 1.03 12.02 1.75
C GLN A 45 0.95 13.12 2.80
N GLU A 46 0.57 14.34 2.43
CA GLU A 46 0.36 15.44 3.36
C GLU A 46 -0.80 15.14 4.33
N SER A 47 -1.90 14.59 3.84
CA SER A 47 -3.04 14.19 4.68
C SER A 47 -2.63 13.09 5.68
N ALA A 48 -1.93 12.06 5.22
CA ALA A 48 -1.39 11.01 6.08
C ALA A 48 -0.39 11.56 7.11
N GLY A 49 0.48 12.49 6.72
CA GLY A 49 1.43 13.17 7.61
C GLY A 49 0.76 13.99 8.72
N ARG A 50 -0.47 14.45 8.52
CA ARG A 50 -1.31 15.09 9.54
C ARG A 50 -2.13 14.09 10.37
N GLY A 51 -2.03 12.79 10.07
CA GLY A 51 -2.82 11.73 10.70
C GLY A 51 -4.21 11.52 10.09
N ASP A 52 -4.54 12.22 9.00
CA ASP A 52 -5.81 12.06 8.28
C ASP A 52 -5.68 10.98 7.20
N PHE A 53 -5.55 9.73 7.66
CA PHE A 53 -5.39 8.57 6.80
C PHE A 53 -6.65 8.25 5.99
N ASP A 54 -7.82 8.56 6.50
CA ASP A 54 -9.09 8.31 5.80
C ASP A 54 -9.21 9.23 4.57
N ALA A 55 -8.83 10.50 4.69
CA ALA A 55 -8.78 11.42 3.55
C ALA A 55 -7.72 10.98 2.52
N ALA A 56 -6.54 10.55 2.98
CA ALA A 56 -5.49 10.03 2.11
C ALA A 56 -5.95 8.78 1.34
N ASP A 57 -6.54 7.80 2.01
CA ASP A 57 -7.06 6.57 1.40
C ASP A 57 -8.19 6.86 0.40
N SER A 58 -9.11 7.77 0.77
CA SER A 58 -10.21 8.22 -0.10
C SER A 58 -9.70 8.85 -1.39
N LEU A 59 -8.72 9.75 -1.28
CA LEU A 59 -8.12 10.44 -2.44
C LEU A 59 -7.44 9.46 -3.40
N LEU A 60 -6.63 8.54 -2.88
CA LEU A 60 -5.97 7.52 -3.68
C LEU A 60 -6.97 6.55 -4.33
N GLY A 61 -8.00 6.14 -3.57
CA GLY A 61 -9.07 5.29 -4.09
C GLY A 61 -9.89 5.98 -5.17
N GLN A 62 -10.16 7.28 -5.04
CA GLN A 62 -10.83 8.06 -6.09
C GLN A 62 -9.98 8.13 -7.36
N PHE A 63 -8.69 8.40 -7.23
CA PHE A 63 -7.77 8.43 -8.35
C PHE A 63 -7.73 7.08 -9.08
N ALA A 64 -7.61 5.97 -8.35
CA ALA A 64 -7.59 4.63 -8.94
C ALA A 64 -8.89 4.33 -9.72
N ARG A 65 -10.06 4.76 -9.21
CA ARG A 65 -11.35 4.60 -9.91
C ARG A 65 -11.49 5.50 -11.15
N GLN A 66 -10.89 6.68 -11.15
CA GLN A 66 -10.92 7.59 -12.30
C GLN A 66 -9.97 7.18 -13.41
N HIS A 67 -8.89 6.48 -13.06
CA HIS A 67 -7.84 6.06 -13.99
C HIS A 67 -7.62 4.52 -13.99
N PRO A 68 -8.68 3.71 -14.17
CA PRO A 68 -8.60 2.27 -14.05
C PRO A 68 -7.58 1.70 -15.03
N GLY A 69 -6.74 0.79 -14.54
CA GLY A 69 -5.74 0.15 -15.36
C GLY A 69 -4.54 1.03 -15.75
N SER A 70 -4.41 2.24 -15.21
CA SER A 70 -3.17 3.02 -15.35
C SER A 70 -2.10 2.48 -14.39
N HIS A 71 -0.82 2.69 -14.73
CA HIS A 71 0.30 2.37 -13.82
C HIS A 71 0.13 3.10 -12.46
N ASN A 72 -0.24 4.38 -12.50
CA ASN A 72 -0.39 5.18 -11.30
C ASN A 72 -1.58 4.74 -10.42
N ALA A 73 -2.62 4.09 -10.99
CA ALA A 73 -3.69 3.48 -10.20
C ALA A 73 -3.18 2.28 -9.39
N SER A 74 -2.27 1.49 -9.96
CA SER A 74 -1.59 0.42 -9.21
C SER A 74 -0.72 1.01 -8.09
N GLU A 75 0.04 2.07 -8.38
CA GLU A 75 0.85 2.74 -7.36
C GLU A 75 -0.01 3.34 -6.24
N ALA A 76 -1.22 3.83 -6.54
CA ALA A 76 -2.17 4.25 -5.51
C ALA A 76 -2.51 3.11 -4.53
N THR A 77 -2.63 1.87 -5.03
CA THR A 77 -2.86 0.68 -4.20
C THR A 77 -1.69 0.41 -3.24
N PHE A 78 -0.44 0.59 -3.70
CA PHE A 78 0.73 0.49 -2.82
C PHE A 78 0.65 1.48 -1.65
N TRP A 79 0.39 2.76 -1.94
CA TRP A 79 0.31 3.81 -0.92
C TRP A 79 -0.85 3.59 0.05
N GLN A 80 -2.00 3.09 -0.43
CA GLN A 80 -3.11 2.67 0.45
C GLN A 80 -2.68 1.54 1.40
N GLY A 81 -1.96 0.52 0.88
CA GLY A 81 -1.41 -0.56 1.71
C GLY A 81 -0.46 -0.04 2.78
N LEU A 82 0.45 0.86 2.41
CA LEU A 82 1.40 1.50 3.31
C LEU A 82 0.69 2.29 4.43
N PHE A 83 -0.30 3.12 4.09
CA PHE A 83 -1.06 3.91 5.06
C PHE A 83 -1.88 3.05 6.03
N ARG A 84 -2.36 1.88 5.58
CA ARG A 84 -3.09 0.92 6.44
C ARG A 84 -2.16 0.18 7.42
N LEU A 85 -0.88 0.06 7.08
CA LEU A 85 0.14 -0.54 7.93
C LEU A 85 0.79 0.47 8.88
N ASP A 86 0.56 1.77 8.69
CA ASP A 86 1.14 2.79 9.55
C ASP A 86 0.62 2.66 11.00
N PRO A 87 1.51 2.51 11.99
CA PRO A 87 1.09 2.32 13.40
C PRO A 87 0.41 3.55 14.00
N SER A 88 0.55 4.73 13.40
CA SER A 88 -0.17 5.95 13.80
C SER A 88 -1.59 6.02 13.26
N ASN A 89 -1.93 5.17 12.29
CA ASN A 89 -3.27 5.05 11.74
C ASN A 89 -4.18 4.25 12.69
N ARG A 90 -5.03 4.94 13.43
CA ARG A 90 -5.97 4.31 14.36
C ARG A 90 -7.01 3.40 13.68
N ASN A 91 -7.30 3.67 12.40
CA ASN A 91 -8.19 2.86 11.55
C ASN A 91 -7.39 1.86 10.70
N GLY A 92 -6.08 1.78 10.91
CA GLY A 92 -5.18 0.86 10.24
C GLY A 92 -5.46 -0.60 10.61
N SER A 93 -5.14 -1.51 9.72
CA SER A 93 -5.32 -2.94 9.93
C SER A 93 -4.19 -3.70 9.23
N LEU A 94 -3.43 -4.48 10.00
CA LEU A 94 -2.40 -5.36 9.45
C LEU A 94 -2.96 -6.31 8.39
N THR A 95 -4.11 -6.93 8.66
CA THR A 95 -4.75 -7.87 7.73
C THR A 95 -5.16 -7.18 6.43
N VAL A 96 -5.79 -5.99 6.53
CA VAL A 96 -6.21 -5.24 5.33
C VAL A 96 -5.01 -4.68 4.59
N GLY A 97 -4.01 -4.16 5.29
CA GLY A 97 -2.77 -3.66 4.69
C GLY A 97 -2.02 -4.76 3.95
N LEU A 98 -1.89 -5.96 4.54
CA LEU A 98 -1.30 -7.13 3.88
C LEU A 98 -2.07 -7.51 2.61
N ALA A 99 -3.40 -7.62 2.68
CA ALA A 99 -4.22 -7.95 1.52
C ALA A 99 -4.10 -6.90 0.41
N THR A 100 -3.96 -5.62 0.77
CA THR A 100 -3.77 -4.53 -0.20
C THR A 100 -2.40 -4.62 -0.88
N LEU A 101 -1.33 -4.92 -0.14
CA LEU A 101 0.00 -5.14 -0.73
C LEU A 101 0.04 -6.42 -1.59
N ASP A 102 -0.67 -7.48 -1.18
CA ASP A 102 -0.81 -8.69 -2.00
C ASP A 102 -1.52 -8.40 -3.32
N ALA A 103 -2.59 -7.59 -3.31
CA ALA A 103 -3.29 -7.16 -4.52
C ALA A 103 -2.37 -6.34 -5.44
N TYR A 104 -1.58 -5.41 -4.88
CA TYR A 104 -0.59 -4.64 -5.62
C TYR A 104 0.43 -5.55 -6.32
N LEU A 105 1.03 -6.50 -5.58
CA LEU A 105 2.05 -7.40 -6.11
C LEU A 105 1.49 -8.45 -7.08
N ALA A 106 0.20 -8.74 -7.05
CA ALA A 106 -0.45 -9.69 -7.95
C ALA A 106 -0.74 -9.12 -9.35
N GLU A 107 -0.69 -7.80 -9.53
CA GLU A 107 -0.90 -7.20 -10.84
C GLU A 107 0.24 -7.55 -11.81
N PRO A 108 -0.07 -7.96 -13.05
CA PRO A 108 0.94 -8.43 -14.02
C PRO A 108 1.73 -7.29 -14.67
N ARG A 109 1.95 -6.18 -14.00
CA ARG A 109 2.65 -4.99 -14.53
C ARG A 109 3.93 -4.73 -13.74
N PRO A 110 4.89 -4.00 -14.32
CA PRO A 110 6.01 -3.46 -13.55
C PRO A 110 5.48 -2.55 -12.43
N HIS A 111 6.04 -2.67 -11.24
CA HIS A 111 5.71 -1.87 -10.08
C HIS A 111 6.92 -1.07 -9.64
N ASP A 112 6.73 0.23 -9.38
CA ASP A 112 7.82 1.11 -8.93
C ASP A 112 8.29 0.75 -7.52
N HIS A 113 7.37 0.22 -6.67
CA HIS A 113 7.62 -0.10 -5.26
C HIS A 113 7.55 -1.60 -4.95
N ALA A 114 7.83 -2.48 -5.93
CA ALA A 114 7.74 -3.92 -5.72
C ALA A 114 8.62 -4.45 -4.57
N ALA A 115 9.86 -3.94 -4.47
CA ALA A 115 10.81 -4.37 -3.44
C ALA A 115 10.37 -3.93 -2.04
N GLU A 116 9.89 -2.69 -1.93
CA GLU A 116 9.34 -2.11 -0.72
C GLU A 116 8.07 -2.85 -0.28
N ALA A 117 7.16 -3.10 -1.21
CA ALA A 117 5.92 -3.84 -0.95
C ALA A 117 6.21 -5.27 -0.44
N MET A 118 7.15 -6.00 -1.06
CA MET A 118 7.55 -7.32 -0.59
C MET A 118 8.17 -7.29 0.81
N THR A 119 8.95 -6.26 1.11
CA THR A 119 9.58 -6.09 2.42
C THR A 119 8.54 -5.79 3.50
N LEU A 120 7.66 -4.80 3.24
CA LEU A 120 6.57 -4.42 4.13
C LEU A 120 5.62 -5.59 4.40
N ARG A 121 5.25 -6.32 3.34
CA ARG A 121 4.42 -7.52 3.44
C ARG A 121 5.04 -8.56 4.38
N ARG A 122 6.34 -8.82 4.26
CA ARG A 122 7.05 -9.78 5.11
C ARG A 122 7.05 -9.35 6.58
N LEU A 123 7.37 -8.07 6.83
CA LEU A 123 7.39 -7.52 8.19
C LEU A 123 5.99 -7.53 8.83
N ALA A 124 4.98 -7.10 8.09
CA ALA A 124 3.61 -7.09 8.58
C ALA A 124 3.07 -8.50 8.84
N ALA A 125 3.43 -9.50 8.00
CA ALA A 125 3.07 -10.89 8.23
C ALA A 125 3.72 -11.46 9.50
N GLN A 126 4.97 -11.11 9.78
CA GLN A 126 5.64 -11.51 11.02
C GLN A 126 4.99 -10.89 12.25
N LEU A 127 4.62 -9.61 12.17
CA LEU A 127 3.93 -8.91 13.25
C LEU A 127 2.54 -9.51 13.50
N ASP A 128 1.79 -9.82 12.46
CA ASP A 128 0.47 -10.45 12.56
C ASP A 128 0.57 -11.84 13.24
N ALA A 129 1.56 -12.64 12.85
CA ALA A 129 1.82 -13.94 13.47
C ALA A 129 2.18 -13.79 14.97
N ALA A 130 3.03 -12.82 15.31
CA ALA A 130 3.38 -12.54 16.71
C ALA A 130 2.17 -12.10 17.54
N ASN A 131 1.33 -11.22 16.98
CA ASN A 131 0.09 -10.77 17.65
C ASN A 131 -0.89 -11.92 17.89
N ARG A 132 -1.03 -12.85 16.93
CA ARG A 132 -1.88 -14.05 17.11
C ARG A 132 -1.35 -14.98 18.21
N LEU A 133 -0.04 -15.18 18.27
CA LEU A 133 0.58 -15.98 19.32
C LEU A 133 0.37 -15.32 20.70
N ALA A 134 0.56 -14.02 20.81
CA ALA A 134 0.31 -13.29 22.05
C ALA A 134 -1.16 -13.37 22.49
N ALA A 135 -2.10 -13.23 21.53
CA ALA A 135 -3.53 -13.37 21.80
C ALA A 135 -3.90 -14.79 22.29
N SER A 136 -3.35 -15.84 21.66
CA SER A 136 -3.60 -17.22 22.07
C SER A 136 -3.03 -17.54 23.45
N ALA A 137 -1.85 -17.00 23.78
CA ALA A 137 -1.25 -17.15 25.11
C ALA A 137 -2.09 -16.45 26.19
N SER A 138 -2.67 -15.28 25.91
CA SER A 138 -3.54 -14.56 26.85
C SER A 138 -4.86 -15.31 27.11
N VAL A 139 -5.45 -15.93 26.09
CA VAL A 139 -6.66 -16.76 26.24
C VAL A 139 -6.36 -17.99 27.10
N ALA A 140 -5.26 -18.69 26.85
CA ALA A 140 -4.84 -19.85 27.62
C ALA A 140 -4.59 -19.50 29.11
N ALA A 141 -4.08 -18.29 29.40
CA ALA A 141 -3.89 -17.80 30.75
C ALA A 141 -5.21 -17.45 31.48
N HIS A 142 -6.28 -17.11 30.73
CA HIS A 142 -7.60 -16.80 31.27
C HIS A 142 -8.46 -18.05 31.49
N ASP A 143 -8.28 -19.11 30.72
CA ASP A 143 -9.02 -20.37 30.83
C ASP A 143 -8.56 -21.24 32.03
N VAL A 144 -7.47 -20.87 32.69
CA VAL A 144 -7.16 -21.36 34.03
C VAL A 144 -8.08 -20.62 35.03
N ALA A 145 -9.40 -20.88 34.95
CA ALA A 145 -10.36 -20.43 35.95
C ALA A 145 -9.89 -20.84 37.31
N PRO A 146 -9.99 -19.97 38.35
CA PRO A 146 -9.63 -20.36 39.71
C PRO A 146 -10.54 -21.47 40.18
N ALA A 147 -10.04 -22.72 40.18
CA ALA A 147 -10.67 -23.79 40.94
C ALA A 147 -10.78 -23.31 42.38
N ARG A 148 -12.01 -23.36 42.91
CA ARG A 148 -12.43 -23.08 44.27
C ARG A 148 -11.36 -23.47 45.30
N PRO A 149 -11.08 -22.70 46.35
CA PRO A 149 -9.97 -22.92 47.25
C PRO A 149 -10.16 -24.22 48.02
N ALA A 150 -9.38 -25.24 47.65
CA ALA A 150 -9.03 -26.30 48.57
C ALA A 150 -7.76 -25.83 49.27
N THR A 151 -7.84 -25.76 50.57
CA THR A 151 -6.80 -25.36 51.52
C THR A 151 -5.63 -26.35 51.44
N GLU A 152 -4.57 -25.99 50.67
CA GLU A 152 -3.27 -26.63 50.81
C GLU A 152 -2.15 -25.60 50.52
N PRO A 153 -0.99 -25.68 51.17
CA PRO A 153 0.02 -24.63 51.19
C PRO A 153 0.65 -24.48 49.80
N ARG A 154 0.51 -23.26 49.27
CA ARG A 154 1.08 -22.79 48.00
C ARG A 154 2.60 -22.88 48.09
N THR A 155 3.17 -23.91 47.47
CA THR A 155 4.57 -23.90 47.06
C THR A 155 4.69 -22.82 45.98
N GLU A 156 5.38 -21.73 46.27
CA GLU A 156 5.75 -20.71 45.32
C GLU A 156 6.52 -21.37 44.19
N THR A 157 5.88 -21.56 43.03
CA THR A 157 6.57 -21.95 41.80
C THR A 157 7.42 -20.77 41.39
N LYS A 158 8.71 -20.86 41.70
CA LYS A 158 9.74 -19.93 41.26
C LYS A 158 9.60 -19.73 39.76
N PRO A 159 9.55 -18.46 39.26
CA PRO A 159 9.52 -18.23 37.83
C PRO A 159 10.67 -18.98 37.18
N ASP A 160 10.37 -19.75 36.13
CA ASP A 160 11.40 -20.51 35.41
C ASP A 160 12.44 -19.51 34.86
N ALA A 161 13.69 -19.64 35.31
CA ALA A 161 14.81 -18.79 34.93
C ALA A 161 15.01 -18.72 33.40
N ASN A 162 14.41 -19.66 32.67
CA ASN A 162 14.39 -19.72 31.21
C ASN A 162 13.42 -18.69 30.63
N THR A 163 12.25 -18.46 31.22
CA THR A 163 11.26 -17.49 30.77
C THR A 163 11.76 -16.05 30.96
N ASP A 164 12.42 -15.78 32.08
CA ASP A 164 13.02 -14.46 32.33
C ASP A 164 14.18 -14.16 31.39
N ALA A 165 14.99 -15.15 31.03
CA ALA A 165 16.08 -15.01 30.06
C ALA A 165 15.54 -14.75 28.65
N GLU A 166 14.45 -15.40 28.27
CA GLU A 166 13.81 -15.22 26.96
C GLU A 166 13.12 -13.85 26.84
N ILE A 167 12.43 -13.41 27.89
CA ILE A 167 11.84 -12.06 27.98
C ILE A 167 12.93 -10.98 27.85
N LYS A 168 14.06 -11.16 28.51
CA LYS A 168 15.19 -10.24 28.42
C LYS A 168 15.77 -10.19 27.01
N ARG A 169 15.95 -11.35 26.38
CA ARG A 169 16.46 -11.46 25.00
C ARG A 169 15.52 -10.76 24.02
N LEU A 170 14.22 -10.98 24.10
CA LEU A 170 13.23 -10.32 23.24
C LEU A 170 13.19 -8.81 23.44
N LYS A 171 13.34 -8.31 24.68
CA LYS A 171 13.46 -6.87 24.95
C LYS A 171 14.72 -6.27 24.33
N ASP A 172 15.85 -6.97 24.39
CA ASP A 172 17.11 -6.52 23.79
C ASP A 172 17.04 -6.50 22.25
N GLU A 173 16.37 -7.49 21.62
CA GLU A 173 16.13 -7.52 20.18
C GLU A 173 15.19 -6.38 19.73
N LEU A 174 14.13 -6.12 20.49
CA LEU A 174 13.23 -5.00 20.21
C LEU A 174 13.95 -3.64 20.31
N ALA A 175 14.81 -3.46 21.31
CA ALA A 175 15.59 -2.24 21.48
C ALA A 175 16.56 -2.02 20.30
N LYS A 176 17.20 -3.09 19.81
CA LYS A 176 18.06 -3.03 18.60
C LYS A 176 17.26 -2.65 17.35
N ALA A 177 16.12 -3.28 17.13
CA ALA A 177 15.25 -2.98 15.98
C ALA A 177 14.77 -1.53 15.98
N ASN A 178 14.36 -1.01 17.14
CA ASN A 178 13.96 0.39 17.29
C ASN A 178 15.11 1.37 17.02
N ALA A 179 16.33 1.06 17.51
CA ALA A 179 17.51 1.87 17.24
C ALA A 179 17.88 1.91 15.74
N GLU A 180 17.67 0.81 15.03
CA GLU A 180 17.91 0.72 13.60
C GLU A 180 16.86 1.49 12.78
N LEU A 181 15.59 1.42 13.19
CA LEU A 181 14.51 2.24 12.63
C LEU A 181 14.80 3.74 12.77
N GLU A 182 15.27 4.19 13.93
CA GLU A 182 15.63 5.59 14.13
C GLU A 182 16.84 6.02 13.27
N ARG A 183 17.81 5.12 13.05
CA ARG A 183 18.93 5.39 12.12
C ARG A 183 18.46 5.53 10.68
N ILE A 184 17.53 4.67 10.24
CA ILE A 184 16.95 4.73 8.90
C ILE A 184 16.15 6.02 8.72
N LYS A 185 15.28 6.37 9.68
CA LYS A 185 14.55 7.65 9.66
C LYS A 185 15.49 8.85 9.55
N LYS A 186 16.58 8.85 10.32
CA LYS A 186 17.57 9.93 10.28
C LYS A 186 18.27 10.04 8.92
N ARG A 187 18.56 8.92 8.25
CA ARG A 187 19.13 8.91 6.89
C ARG A 187 18.14 9.45 5.86
N LEU A 188 16.87 9.04 5.95
CA LEU A 188 15.82 9.49 5.04
C LEU A 188 15.47 10.98 5.23
N ALA A 189 15.65 11.51 6.44
CA ALA A 189 15.46 12.94 6.73
C ALA A 189 16.62 13.83 6.28
N GLN A 190 17.76 13.26 5.87
CA GLN A 190 18.87 14.04 5.33
C GLN A 190 18.65 14.24 3.82
N PRO A 191 18.56 15.50 3.33
CA PRO A 191 18.46 15.75 1.90
C PRO A 191 19.73 15.22 1.22
N PRO A 192 19.61 14.67 -0.02
CA PRO A 192 20.76 14.17 -0.77
C PRO A 192 21.76 15.31 -0.91
N GLY A 193 22.99 15.10 -0.38
CA GLY A 193 24.06 16.08 -0.44
C GLY A 193 24.29 16.50 -1.88
N LYS A 194 24.28 17.82 -2.11
CA LYS A 194 24.77 18.39 -3.37
C LYS A 194 26.26 18.08 -3.46
N ASN A 195 26.61 17.13 -4.33
CA ASN A 195 27.94 17.02 -4.90
C ASN A 195 28.00 17.83 -6.17
#